data_d9ae697a1b83cdd9df89026e837f9c66
#
_entry.id   d9ae697a1b83cdd9df89026e837f9c66
#
_cell.length_a   1.000
_cell.length_b   1.000
_cell.length_c   1.000
_cell.angle_alpha   90.00
_cell.angle_beta   90.00
_cell.angle_gamma   90.00
#
_symmetry.space_group_name_H-M   'P 1'
#
loop_
_entity.id
_entity.type
_entity.pdbx_description
1 polymer ?
#
loop_
_entity_poly.entity_id
_entity_poly.type
_entity_poly.pdbx_seq_one_letter_code
_entity_poly.pdbx_strand_id
1 'polypeptide(L)'
;MIEAICNAIQLILTGACTVISLLFAFRSKARVWLLLALFSGIFFLGDLYWYLFLVFYQKTPQYSYVSDLSWDAAYLFLFLLLIQVRNVRIMPYRMMMQRKKMWAIPAFTACMCIFFMQWGDYINNIATAVLMTGLLLYSFDGIIAQNNGNGNDGRFRLLHIIALVFCFSEYIMWIFSCFWMGDSLINPFFWFDILLSGTFILFPVALRKGVQA
;
A
#
# COMPACT_ATOMS: atom_id res chain seq x y z
N MET A 1 -18.65 10.40 -12.98
CA MET A 1 -18.14 11.74 -12.57
C MET A 1 -17.38 11.67 -11.24
N ILE A 2 -17.92 11.01 -10.21
CA ILE A 2 -17.28 10.88 -8.89
C ILE A 2 -16.00 10.06 -9.01
N GLU A 3 -16.03 8.94 -9.72
CA GLU A 3 -14.87 8.11 -9.99
C GLU A 3 -13.69 8.89 -10.59
N ALA A 4 -13.95 9.72 -11.60
CA ALA A 4 -12.91 10.54 -12.21
C ALA A 4 -12.32 11.59 -11.26
N ILE A 5 -13.14 12.14 -10.35
CA ILE A 5 -12.68 13.09 -9.33
C ILE A 5 -11.81 12.39 -8.29
N CYS A 6 -12.23 11.23 -7.78
CA CYS A 6 -11.46 10.45 -6.81
C CYS A 6 -10.12 10.01 -7.40
N ASN A 7 -10.11 9.47 -8.62
CA ASN A 7 -8.88 9.10 -9.32
C ASN A 7 -7.95 10.32 -9.56
N ALA A 8 -8.51 11.51 -9.87
CA ALA A 8 -7.70 12.73 -10.02
C ALA A 8 -7.06 13.14 -8.68
N ILE A 9 -7.79 13.04 -7.57
CA ILE A 9 -7.27 13.33 -6.23
C ILE A 9 -6.16 12.34 -5.88
N GLN A 10 -6.37 11.04 -6.10
CA GLN A 10 -5.38 10.00 -5.85
C GLN A 10 -4.11 10.26 -6.67
N LEU A 11 -4.26 10.57 -7.96
CA LEU A 11 -3.14 10.88 -8.86
C LEU A 11 -2.32 12.09 -8.36
N ILE A 12 -2.98 13.15 -7.89
CA ILE A 12 -2.28 14.32 -7.34
C ILE A 12 -1.52 13.95 -6.07
N LEU A 13 -2.12 13.17 -5.18
CA LEU A 13 -1.52 12.81 -3.89
C LEU A 13 -0.36 11.82 -4.04
N THR A 14 -0.48 10.82 -4.91
CA THR A 14 0.59 9.88 -5.23
C THR A 14 1.76 10.58 -5.92
N GLY A 15 1.47 11.50 -6.86
CA GLY A 15 2.48 12.35 -7.50
C GLY A 15 3.20 13.28 -6.51
N ALA A 16 2.46 13.94 -5.63
CA ALA A 16 3.04 14.80 -4.58
C ALA A 16 3.93 13.99 -3.62
N CYS A 17 3.48 12.81 -3.18
CA CYS A 17 4.28 11.90 -2.36
C CYS A 17 5.59 11.53 -3.07
N THR A 18 5.53 11.23 -4.36
CA THR A 18 6.70 10.88 -5.18
C THR A 18 7.71 12.02 -5.23
N VAL A 19 7.26 13.24 -5.56
CA VAL A 19 8.14 14.42 -5.65
C VAL A 19 8.79 14.71 -4.29
N ILE A 20 8.01 14.72 -3.21
CA ILE A 20 8.52 14.96 -1.86
C ILE A 20 9.56 13.89 -1.50
N SER A 21 9.28 12.62 -1.76
CA SER A 21 10.18 11.51 -1.45
C SER A 21 11.48 11.56 -2.25
N LEU A 22 11.41 11.92 -3.53
CA LEU A 22 12.60 12.15 -4.38
C LEU A 22 13.45 13.29 -3.85
N LEU A 23 12.85 14.43 -3.50
CA LEU A 23 13.58 15.57 -2.94
C LEU A 23 14.33 15.19 -1.65
N PHE A 24 13.70 14.41 -0.77
CA PHE A 24 14.36 13.91 0.43
C PHE A 24 15.41 12.84 0.11
N ALA A 25 15.19 11.97 -0.88
CA ALA A 25 16.17 10.99 -1.32
C ALA A 25 17.46 11.65 -1.84
N PHE A 26 17.33 12.69 -2.68
CA PHE A 26 18.49 13.44 -3.18
C PHE A 26 19.24 14.20 -2.08
N ARG A 27 18.51 14.76 -1.10
CA ARG A 27 19.13 15.53 -0.01
C ARG A 27 19.81 14.64 1.04
N SER A 28 19.16 13.56 1.46
CA SER A 28 19.64 12.72 2.56
C SER A 28 20.49 11.54 2.10
N LYS A 29 20.44 11.18 0.80
CA LYS A 29 21.03 9.96 0.22
C LYS A 29 20.58 8.68 0.92
N ALA A 30 19.51 8.72 1.71
CA ALA A 30 19.00 7.58 2.46
C ALA A 30 18.11 6.71 1.56
N ARG A 31 18.43 5.42 1.47
CA ARG A 31 17.73 4.43 0.62
C ARG A 31 16.23 4.32 0.91
N VAL A 32 15.82 4.56 2.16
CA VAL A 32 14.41 4.52 2.56
C VAL A 32 13.55 5.55 1.81
N TRP A 33 14.09 6.73 1.53
CA TRP A 33 13.38 7.75 0.75
C TRP A 33 13.26 7.36 -0.73
N LEU A 34 14.30 6.73 -1.27
CA LEU A 34 14.24 6.21 -2.64
C LEU A 34 13.18 5.11 -2.77
N LEU A 35 13.10 4.19 -1.79
CA LEU A 35 12.08 3.14 -1.79
C LEU A 35 10.67 3.72 -1.68
N LEU A 36 10.46 4.76 -0.86
CA LEU A 36 9.18 5.46 -0.78
C LEU A 36 8.84 6.16 -2.10
N ALA A 37 9.82 6.77 -2.76
CA ALA A 37 9.63 7.41 -4.07
C ALA A 37 9.29 6.40 -5.17
N LEU A 38 9.93 5.23 -5.16
CA LEU A 38 9.62 4.14 -6.10
C LEU A 38 8.22 3.57 -5.84
N PHE A 39 7.86 3.33 -4.57
CA PHE A 39 6.51 2.91 -4.21
C PHE A 39 5.45 3.88 -4.75
N SER A 40 5.54 5.16 -4.35
CA SER A 40 4.52 6.15 -4.75
C SER A 40 4.58 6.48 -6.23
N GLY A 41 5.77 6.50 -6.85
CA GLY A 41 5.93 6.83 -8.27
C GLY A 41 5.39 5.74 -9.20
N ILE A 42 5.60 4.47 -8.86
CA ILE A 42 5.06 3.36 -9.65
C ILE A 42 3.56 3.25 -9.43
N PHE A 43 3.08 3.48 -8.21
CA PHE A 43 1.64 3.56 -7.94
C PHE A 43 1.00 4.69 -8.77
N PHE A 44 1.61 5.88 -8.78
CA PHE A 44 1.18 7.01 -9.62
C PHE A 44 1.09 6.65 -11.11
N LEU A 45 2.02 5.85 -11.66
CA LEU A 45 1.96 5.42 -13.05
C LEU A 45 0.76 4.51 -13.33
N GLY A 46 0.40 3.62 -12.40
CA GLY A 46 -0.81 2.80 -12.47
C GLY A 46 -2.08 3.67 -12.47
N ASP A 47 -2.15 4.63 -11.52
CA ASP A 47 -3.27 5.58 -11.41
C ASP A 47 -3.37 6.47 -12.66
N LEU A 48 -2.23 6.93 -13.21
CA LEU A 48 -2.18 7.75 -14.42
C LEU A 48 -2.73 6.98 -15.61
N TYR A 49 -2.33 5.72 -15.78
CA TYR A 49 -2.89 4.87 -16.84
C TYR A 49 -4.41 4.73 -16.69
N TRP A 50 -4.89 4.42 -15.49
CA TRP A 50 -6.31 4.27 -15.20
C TRP A 50 -7.08 5.57 -15.46
N TYR A 51 -6.59 6.69 -14.96
CA TYR A 51 -7.20 8.01 -15.14
C TYR A 51 -7.27 8.44 -16.62
N LEU A 52 -6.17 8.28 -17.38
CA LEU A 52 -6.17 8.59 -18.80
C LEU A 52 -7.14 7.73 -19.58
N PHE A 53 -7.25 6.45 -19.22
CA PHE A 53 -8.19 5.54 -19.86
C PHE A 53 -9.65 5.99 -19.61
N LEU A 54 -9.98 6.38 -18.37
CA LEU A 54 -11.30 6.92 -18.02
C LEU A 54 -11.61 8.22 -18.79
N VAL A 55 -10.64 9.12 -18.89
CA VAL A 55 -10.85 10.43 -19.55
C VAL A 55 -11.03 10.25 -21.06
N PHE A 56 -10.21 9.43 -21.72
CA PHE A 56 -10.25 9.29 -23.17
C PHE A 56 -11.35 8.34 -23.66
N TYR A 57 -11.59 7.26 -22.96
CA TYR A 57 -12.51 6.21 -23.38
C TYR A 57 -13.83 6.20 -22.62
N GLN A 58 -13.95 6.96 -21.52
CA GLN A 58 -15.13 7.02 -20.64
C GLN A 58 -15.60 5.64 -20.17
N LYS A 59 -14.67 4.72 -20.03
CA LYS A 59 -14.86 3.34 -19.58
C LYS A 59 -13.72 2.95 -18.68
N THR A 60 -13.97 2.04 -17.72
CA THR A 60 -12.90 1.37 -17.00
C THR A 60 -12.16 0.42 -17.93
N PRO A 61 -10.83 0.26 -17.79
CA PRO A 61 -10.09 -0.76 -18.54
C PRO A 61 -10.68 -2.14 -18.27
N GLN A 62 -11.05 -2.87 -19.34
CA GLN A 62 -11.61 -4.22 -19.18
C GLN A 62 -10.55 -5.23 -18.71
N TYR A 63 -9.30 -4.96 -19.02
CA TYR A 63 -8.12 -5.74 -18.64
C TYR A 63 -7.10 -4.75 -18.09
N SER A 64 -6.98 -4.73 -16.78
CA SER A 64 -6.17 -3.75 -16.06
C SER A 64 -4.70 -4.17 -15.90
N TYR A 65 -4.17 -5.03 -16.75
CA TYR A 65 -2.81 -5.57 -16.63
C TYR A 65 -1.72 -4.51 -16.39
N VAL A 66 -1.81 -3.35 -17.02
CA VAL A 66 -0.79 -2.30 -16.86
C VAL A 66 -0.88 -1.65 -15.48
N SER A 67 -2.09 -1.32 -15.03
CA SER A 67 -2.29 -0.76 -13.69
C SER A 67 -2.02 -1.79 -12.60
N ASP A 68 -2.52 -3.02 -12.77
CA ASP A 68 -2.32 -4.11 -11.80
C ASP A 68 -0.83 -4.40 -11.60
N LEU A 69 -0.08 -4.54 -12.70
CA LEU A 69 1.36 -4.74 -12.64
C LEU A 69 2.08 -3.56 -11.96
N SER A 70 1.62 -2.32 -12.20
CA SER A 70 2.18 -1.14 -11.54
C SER A 70 1.88 -1.16 -10.04
N TRP A 71 0.65 -1.48 -9.64
CA TRP A 71 0.30 -1.56 -8.22
C TRP A 71 1.02 -2.69 -7.50
N ASP A 72 1.14 -3.87 -8.10
CA ASP A 72 1.92 -4.99 -7.53
C ASP A 72 3.41 -4.61 -7.40
N ALA A 73 3.99 -3.95 -8.40
CA ALA A 73 5.35 -3.46 -8.29
C ALA A 73 5.50 -2.39 -7.19
N ALA A 74 4.50 -1.52 -7.02
CA ALA A 74 4.48 -0.56 -5.91
C ALA A 74 4.42 -1.28 -4.56
N TYR A 75 3.56 -2.29 -4.39
CA TYR A 75 3.49 -3.10 -3.15
C TYR A 75 4.83 -3.75 -2.83
N LEU A 76 5.56 -4.23 -3.85
CA LEU A 76 6.91 -4.76 -3.66
C LEU A 76 7.85 -3.69 -3.09
N PHE A 77 7.84 -2.45 -3.60
CA PHE A 77 8.69 -1.38 -3.07
C PHE A 77 8.28 -0.94 -1.66
N LEU A 78 6.98 -0.92 -1.35
CA LEU A 78 6.52 -0.69 0.02
C LEU A 78 7.00 -1.82 0.96
N PHE A 79 6.93 -3.06 0.52
CA PHE A 79 7.44 -4.22 1.26
C PHE A 79 8.95 -4.11 1.53
N LEU A 80 9.73 -3.75 0.51
CA LEU A 80 11.17 -3.51 0.66
C LEU A 80 11.47 -2.34 1.61
N LEU A 81 10.65 -1.29 1.59
CA LEU A 81 10.75 -0.18 2.54
C LEU A 81 10.57 -0.67 3.97
N LEU A 82 9.53 -1.48 4.24
CA LEU A 82 9.27 -2.02 5.57
C LEU A 82 10.40 -2.94 6.04
N ILE A 83 10.96 -3.77 5.15
CA ILE A 83 12.15 -4.59 5.44
C ILE A 83 13.34 -3.70 5.80
N GLN A 84 13.62 -2.68 4.99
CA GLN A 84 14.76 -1.79 5.19
C GLN A 84 14.67 -1.03 6.51
N VAL A 85 13.50 -0.51 6.85
CA VAL A 85 13.24 0.18 8.12
C VAL A 85 13.40 -0.76 9.32
N ARG A 86 13.04 -2.03 9.16
CA ARG A 86 13.20 -3.06 10.18
C ARG A 86 14.66 -3.49 10.34
N ASN A 87 15.41 -3.68 9.24
CA ASN A 87 16.79 -4.16 9.25
C ASN A 87 17.76 -3.22 9.98
N VAL A 88 17.35 -1.98 10.22
CA VAL A 88 18.15 -1.05 11.03
C VAL A 88 18.26 -1.51 12.49
N ARG A 89 17.37 -2.41 13.00
CA ARG A 89 17.48 -3.03 14.33
C ARG A 89 16.70 -4.35 14.49
N ILE A 90 17.17 -5.35 13.93
CA ILE A 90 17.07 -6.78 13.94
C ILE A 90 16.27 -7.46 15.06
N MET A 91 15.16 -8.11 14.67
CA MET A 91 14.78 -9.40 15.24
C MET A 91 14.78 -10.44 14.11
N PRO A 92 15.38 -11.64 14.30
CA PRO A 92 15.44 -12.64 13.25
C PRO A 92 14.02 -13.08 12.85
N TYR A 93 13.80 -13.28 11.54
CA TYR A 93 12.55 -13.78 10.94
C TYR A 93 11.92 -14.98 11.69
N ARG A 94 12.77 -15.80 12.32
CA ARG A 94 12.37 -16.96 13.12
C ARG A 94 11.45 -16.60 14.30
N MET A 95 11.59 -15.42 14.90
CA MET A 95 10.73 -14.98 16.03
C MET A 95 9.34 -14.53 15.56
N MET A 96 9.21 -13.98 14.36
CA MET A 96 7.93 -13.54 13.80
C MET A 96 6.97 -14.70 13.60
N MET A 97 7.44 -15.80 12.99
CA MET A 97 6.63 -16.98 12.69
C MET A 97 6.33 -17.86 13.93
N GLN A 98 7.06 -17.69 15.02
CA GLN A 98 6.81 -18.42 16.28
C GLN A 98 5.56 -17.91 17.02
N ARG A 99 5.06 -16.73 16.68
CA ARG A 99 3.81 -16.21 17.26
C ARG A 99 2.63 -16.82 16.55
N LYS A 100 1.94 -17.78 17.18
CA LYS A 100 0.76 -18.47 16.60
C LYS A 100 -0.28 -17.51 16.01
N LYS A 101 -0.46 -16.34 16.62
CA LYS A 101 -1.40 -15.30 16.14
C LYS A 101 -1.04 -14.73 14.75
N MET A 102 0.23 -14.78 14.34
CA MET A 102 0.65 -14.27 13.03
C MET A 102 0.20 -15.15 11.86
N TRP A 103 -0.15 -16.42 12.12
CA TRP A 103 -0.69 -17.32 11.11
C TRP A 103 -2.09 -16.91 10.62
N ALA A 104 -2.80 -16.08 11.38
CA ALA A 104 -4.08 -15.52 10.94
C ALA A 104 -3.94 -14.64 9.69
N ILE A 105 -2.78 -14.01 9.49
CA ILE A 105 -2.54 -13.14 8.32
C ILE A 105 -2.46 -13.94 7.01
N PRO A 106 -1.56 -14.95 6.86
CA PRO A 106 -1.57 -15.78 5.65
C PRO A 106 -2.90 -16.49 5.42
N ALA A 107 -3.59 -16.93 6.48
CA ALA A 107 -4.93 -17.51 6.34
C ALA A 107 -5.93 -16.49 5.79
N PHE A 108 -5.95 -15.27 6.31
CA PHE A 108 -6.80 -14.17 5.82
C PHE A 108 -6.50 -13.85 4.35
N THR A 109 -5.23 -13.62 3.99
CA THR A 109 -4.86 -13.28 2.61
C THR A 109 -5.13 -14.42 1.63
N ALA A 110 -4.98 -15.69 2.06
CA ALA A 110 -5.34 -16.84 1.25
C ALA A 110 -6.87 -16.91 1.01
N CYS A 111 -7.68 -16.68 2.04
CA CYS A 111 -9.14 -16.59 1.90
C CYS A 111 -9.53 -15.45 0.94
N MET A 112 -8.91 -14.28 1.05
CA MET A 112 -9.16 -13.15 0.15
C MET A 112 -8.72 -13.46 -1.29
N CYS A 113 -7.59 -14.13 -1.47
CA CYS A 113 -7.13 -14.59 -2.79
C CYS A 113 -8.16 -15.52 -3.44
N ILE A 114 -8.63 -16.55 -2.72
CA ILE A 114 -9.65 -17.49 -3.23
C ILE A 114 -10.95 -16.74 -3.57
N PHE A 115 -11.35 -15.79 -2.72
CA PHE A 115 -12.52 -14.97 -2.97
C PHE A 115 -12.38 -14.16 -4.27
N PHE A 116 -11.27 -13.44 -4.48
CA PHE A 116 -11.06 -12.61 -5.66
C PHE A 116 -10.79 -13.40 -6.96
N MET A 117 -10.44 -14.68 -6.88
CA MET A 117 -10.34 -15.54 -8.07
C MET A 117 -11.64 -15.65 -8.89
N GLN A 118 -12.78 -15.23 -8.33
CA GLN A 118 -14.05 -15.20 -9.04
C GLN A 118 -14.20 -13.97 -9.96
N TRP A 119 -13.39 -12.92 -9.77
CA TRP A 119 -13.55 -11.64 -10.48
C TRP A 119 -12.31 -11.15 -11.23
N GLY A 120 -11.16 -11.79 -11.11
CA GLY A 120 -9.92 -11.30 -11.68
C GLY A 120 -9.04 -12.37 -12.30
N ASP A 121 -7.88 -11.93 -12.80
CA ASP A 121 -6.85 -12.83 -13.28
C ASP A 121 -6.20 -13.60 -12.12
N TYR A 122 -6.11 -14.92 -12.25
CA TYR A 122 -5.58 -15.80 -11.21
C TYR A 122 -4.13 -15.48 -10.84
N ILE A 123 -3.29 -15.17 -11.83
CA ILE A 123 -1.86 -14.91 -11.62
C ILE A 123 -1.70 -13.62 -10.82
N ASN A 124 -2.42 -12.58 -11.22
CA ASN A 124 -2.40 -11.30 -10.53
C ASN A 124 -2.91 -11.43 -9.08
N ASN A 125 -4.03 -12.11 -8.89
CA ASN A 125 -4.59 -12.33 -7.54
C ASN A 125 -3.63 -13.08 -6.61
N ILE A 126 -2.89 -14.07 -7.13
CA ILE A 126 -1.86 -14.79 -6.35
C ILE A 126 -0.68 -13.88 -6.03
N ALA A 127 -0.17 -13.13 -7.02
CA ALA A 127 0.96 -12.22 -6.82
C ALA A 127 0.63 -11.16 -5.76
N THR A 128 -0.51 -10.51 -5.90
CA THR A 128 -1.01 -9.52 -4.95
C THR A 128 -1.21 -10.11 -3.56
N ALA A 129 -1.78 -11.33 -3.44
CA ALA A 129 -1.98 -11.98 -2.15
C ALA A 129 -0.64 -12.27 -1.44
N VAL A 130 0.39 -12.69 -2.18
CA VAL A 130 1.74 -12.91 -1.63
C VAL A 130 2.34 -11.60 -1.13
N LEU A 131 2.26 -10.53 -1.92
CA LEU A 131 2.78 -9.21 -1.56
C LEU A 131 2.04 -8.64 -0.34
N MET A 132 0.71 -8.69 -0.34
CA MET A 132 -0.12 -8.23 0.79
C MET A 132 0.12 -9.05 2.06
N THR A 133 0.36 -10.37 1.94
CA THR A 133 0.77 -11.19 3.08
C THR A 133 2.06 -10.64 3.70
N GLY A 134 3.06 -10.37 2.87
CA GLY A 134 4.32 -9.78 3.30
C GLY A 134 4.13 -8.42 3.99
N LEU A 135 3.38 -7.52 3.34
CA LEU A 135 3.09 -6.18 3.87
C LEU A 135 2.40 -6.25 5.24
N LEU A 136 1.35 -7.05 5.37
CA LEU A 136 0.60 -7.20 6.62
C LEU A 136 1.48 -7.81 7.72
N LEU A 137 2.23 -8.89 7.42
CA LEU A 137 3.12 -9.52 8.38
C LEU A 137 4.16 -8.54 8.92
N TYR A 138 4.85 -7.81 8.05
CA TYR A 138 5.88 -6.87 8.45
C TYR A 138 5.31 -5.65 9.18
N SER A 139 4.14 -5.18 8.78
CA SER A 139 3.47 -4.06 9.45
C SER A 139 3.01 -4.44 10.86
N PHE A 140 2.34 -5.58 11.04
CA PHE A 140 1.92 -6.05 12.37
C PHE A 140 3.11 -6.34 13.27
N ASP A 141 4.14 -7.05 12.75
CA ASP A 141 5.32 -7.35 13.54
C ASP A 141 6.07 -6.07 13.94
N GLY A 142 6.16 -5.08 13.05
CA GLY A 142 6.75 -3.77 13.35
C GLY A 142 6.04 -3.05 14.50
N ILE A 143 4.70 -3.09 14.55
CA ILE A 143 3.92 -2.49 15.63
C ILE A 143 4.13 -3.24 16.95
N ILE A 144 4.12 -4.59 16.93
CA ILE A 144 4.25 -5.41 18.12
C ILE A 144 5.67 -5.34 18.69
N ALA A 145 6.69 -5.37 17.84
CA ALA A 145 8.09 -5.28 18.27
C ALA A 145 8.37 -3.97 19.01
N GLN A 146 7.76 -2.89 18.55
CA GLN A 146 7.93 -1.57 19.15
C GLN A 146 7.20 -1.38 20.48
N ASN A 147 6.19 -2.19 20.78
CA ASN A 147 5.53 -2.16 22.10
C ASN A 147 6.35 -2.87 23.19
N ASN A 148 7.28 -3.75 22.81
CA ASN A 148 8.05 -4.58 23.74
C ASN A 148 9.49 -4.08 23.96
N GLY A 149 9.90 -3.00 23.32
CA GLY A 149 11.28 -2.49 23.35
C GLY A 149 11.48 -1.24 24.18
N ASN A 150 12.65 -1.10 24.77
CA ASN A 150 13.07 0.06 25.55
C ASN A 150 13.18 1.31 24.67
N GLY A 151 12.24 2.23 24.80
CA GLY A 151 12.31 3.67 24.48
C GLY A 151 12.70 4.15 23.06
N ASN A 152 13.53 3.44 22.32
CA ASN A 152 14.08 3.90 21.03
C ASN A 152 13.50 3.18 19.81
N ASP A 153 12.69 2.16 19.99
CA ASP A 153 12.16 1.33 18.89
C ASP A 153 10.83 1.86 18.30
N GLY A 154 10.23 2.89 18.91
CA GLY A 154 8.97 3.50 18.47
C GLY A 154 9.05 4.36 17.20
N ARG A 155 10.24 4.57 16.65
CA ARG A 155 10.50 5.55 15.57
C ARG A 155 9.65 5.36 14.33
N PHE A 156 9.50 4.12 13.86
CA PHE A 156 8.77 3.79 12.63
C PHE A 156 7.38 3.21 12.88
N ARG A 157 6.88 3.24 14.14
CA ARG A 157 5.56 2.71 14.46
C ARG A 157 4.44 3.33 13.61
N LEU A 158 4.50 4.65 13.41
CA LEU A 158 3.53 5.35 12.59
C LEU A 158 3.56 4.86 11.13
N LEU A 159 4.74 4.60 10.57
CA LEU A 159 4.89 4.07 9.22
C LEU A 159 4.22 2.70 9.08
N HIS A 160 4.41 1.80 10.05
CA HIS A 160 3.78 0.48 10.07
C HIS A 160 2.25 0.57 10.21
N ILE A 161 1.75 1.51 11.02
CA ILE A 161 0.29 1.75 11.16
C ILE A 161 -0.29 2.25 9.83
N ILE A 162 0.37 3.20 9.16
CA ILE A 162 -0.08 3.72 7.85
C ILE A 162 -0.07 2.62 6.81
N ALA A 163 0.96 1.76 6.78
CA ALA A 163 1.01 0.62 5.88
C ALA A 163 -0.13 -0.38 6.12
N LEU A 164 -0.54 -0.61 7.38
CA LEU A 164 -1.73 -1.41 7.68
C LEU A 164 -3.01 -0.75 7.17
N VAL A 165 -3.18 0.55 7.43
CA VAL A 165 -4.37 1.30 6.94
C VAL A 165 -4.42 1.23 5.42
N PHE A 166 -3.29 1.41 4.74
CA PHE A 166 -3.16 1.25 3.30
C PHE A 166 -3.64 -0.14 2.83
N CYS A 167 -3.08 -1.23 3.37
CA CYS A 167 -3.46 -2.59 2.98
C CYS A 167 -4.95 -2.90 3.24
N PHE A 168 -5.50 -2.46 4.37
CA PHE A 168 -6.92 -2.66 4.65
C PHE A 168 -7.82 -1.84 3.74
N SER A 169 -7.45 -0.60 3.42
CA SER A 169 -8.19 0.22 2.47
C SER A 169 -8.25 -0.44 1.09
N GLU A 170 -7.13 -0.98 0.60
CA GLU A 170 -7.05 -1.73 -0.65
C GLU A 170 -8.00 -2.93 -0.66
N TYR A 171 -7.94 -3.81 0.35
CA TYR A 171 -8.84 -4.96 0.43
C TYR A 171 -10.31 -4.56 0.46
N ILE A 172 -10.65 -3.51 1.22
CA ILE A 172 -12.04 -3.06 1.31
C ILE A 172 -12.50 -2.44 -0.02
N MET A 173 -11.65 -1.66 -0.69
CA MET A 173 -11.95 -1.13 -2.03
C MET A 173 -12.22 -2.26 -3.02
N TRP A 174 -11.37 -3.29 -3.07
CA TRP A 174 -11.56 -4.43 -3.96
C TRP A 174 -12.83 -5.21 -3.65
N ILE A 175 -13.19 -5.41 -2.38
CA ILE A 175 -14.48 -6.02 -2.01
C ILE A 175 -15.64 -5.20 -2.58
N PHE A 176 -15.64 -3.89 -2.36
CA PHE A 176 -16.74 -3.05 -2.85
C PHE A 176 -16.77 -2.93 -4.37
N SER A 177 -15.63 -2.98 -5.05
CA SER A 177 -15.58 -3.00 -6.52
C SER A 177 -16.25 -4.25 -7.12
N CYS A 178 -16.24 -5.39 -6.40
CA CYS A 178 -16.91 -6.61 -6.84
C CYS A 178 -18.45 -6.53 -6.76
N PHE A 179 -18.99 -5.78 -5.80
CA PHE A 179 -20.43 -5.81 -5.48
C PHE A 179 -21.16 -4.50 -5.80
N TRP A 180 -20.45 -3.39 -5.95
CA TRP A 180 -21.07 -2.08 -6.06
C TRP A 180 -20.55 -1.33 -7.28
N MET A 181 -21.34 -1.35 -8.36
CA MET A 181 -20.94 -0.73 -9.65
C MET A 181 -21.48 0.69 -9.86
N GLY A 182 -22.02 1.33 -8.82
CA GLY A 182 -22.64 2.65 -8.96
C GLY A 182 -21.67 3.81 -8.77
N ASP A 183 -21.65 4.77 -9.71
CA ASP A 183 -20.93 6.05 -9.57
C ASP A 183 -21.74 7.03 -8.71
N SER A 184 -21.87 6.73 -7.42
CA SER A 184 -22.62 7.52 -6.44
C SER A 184 -21.84 7.70 -5.14
N LEU A 185 -22.07 8.81 -4.42
CA LEU A 185 -21.46 9.08 -3.11
C LEU A 185 -21.81 8.05 -2.02
N ILE A 186 -22.85 7.24 -2.25
CA ILE A 186 -23.25 6.17 -1.33
C ILE A 186 -22.34 4.96 -1.48
N ASN A 187 -21.61 4.84 -2.62
CA ASN A 187 -20.69 3.73 -2.84
C ASN A 187 -19.50 3.80 -1.87
N PRO A 188 -19.34 2.82 -0.98
CA PRO A 188 -18.23 2.82 0.00
C PRO A 188 -16.85 2.78 -0.66
N PHE A 189 -16.73 2.28 -1.90
CA PHE A 189 -15.49 2.28 -2.66
C PHE A 189 -14.80 3.64 -2.63
N PHE A 190 -15.53 4.73 -2.91
CA PHE A 190 -14.95 6.07 -2.97
C PHE A 190 -14.47 6.61 -1.62
N TRP A 191 -15.10 6.21 -0.53
CA TRP A 191 -14.65 6.60 0.81
C TRP A 191 -13.32 5.93 1.19
N PHE A 192 -13.16 4.66 0.83
CA PHE A 192 -11.90 3.95 1.07
C PHE A 192 -10.80 4.36 0.09
N ASP A 193 -11.15 4.75 -1.13
CA ASP A 193 -10.23 5.35 -2.09
C ASP A 193 -9.67 6.69 -1.58
N ILE A 194 -10.51 7.56 -1.00
CA ILE A 194 -10.07 8.79 -0.34
C ILE A 194 -9.17 8.47 0.88
N LEU A 195 -9.53 7.47 1.67
CA LEU A 195 -8.71 7.04 2.82
C LEU A 195 -7.35 6.53 2.36
N LEU A 196 -7.31 5.69 1.32
CA LEU A 196 -6.10 5.20 0.69
C LEU A 196 -5.23 6.36 0.19
N SER A 197 -5.83 7.28 -0.57
CA SER A 197 -5.16 8.48 -1.07
C SER A 197 -4.56 9.31 0.06
N GLY A 198 -5.26 9.43 1.19
CA GLY A 198 -4.76 10.09 2.40
C GLY A 198 -3.49 9.46 2.97
N THR A 199 -3.30 8.16 2.82
CA THR A 199 -2.08 7.48 3.29
C THR A 199 -0.82 7.99 2.58
N PHE A 200 -0.92 8.39 1.31
CA PHE A 200 0.22 8.94 0.55
C PHE A 200 0.72 10.28 1.11
N ILE A 201 -0.13 11.06 1.76
CA ILE A 201 0.30 12.27 2.48
C ILE A 201 1.03 11.88 3.77
N LEU A 202 0.56 10.83 4.44
CA LEU A 202 1.06 10.42 5.75
C LEU A 202 2.38 9.65 5.67
N PHE A 203 2.65 8.91 4.58
CA PHE A 203 3.89 8.15 4.41
C PHE A 203 5.16 9.01 4.54
N PRO A 204 5.33 10.13 3.81
CA PRO A 204 6.51 10.98 3.97
C PRO A 204 6.65 11.56 5.38
N VAL A 205 5.53 11.93 6.01
CA VAL A 205 5.52 12.48 7.38
C VAL A 205 5.99 11.42 8.38
N ALA A 206 5.48 10.19 8.28
CA ALA A 206 5.86 9.10 9.16
C ALA A 206 7.33 8.69 8.97
N LEU A 207 7.77 8.60 7.72
CA LEU A 207 9.16 8.26 7.40
C LEU A 207 10.13 9.35 7.93
N ARG A 208 9.79 10.64 7.75
CA ARG A 208 10.58 11.74 8.27
C ARG A 208 10.73 11.67 9.78
N LYS A 209 9.63 11.45 10.51
CA LYS A 209 9.68 11.29 11.97
C LYS A 209 10.59 10.13 12.38
N GLY A 210 10.53 9.01 11.67
CA GLY A 210 11.35 7.84 11.98
C GLY A 210 12.85 8.03 11.67
N VAL A 211 13.20 8.80 10.64
CA VAL A 211 14.60 9.07 10.26
C VAL A 211 15.25 10.13 11.15
N GLN A 212 14.48 11.11 11.63
CA GLN A 212 14.99 12.22 12.47
C GLN A 212 15.08 11.88 13.96
N ALA A 213 14.34 10.89 14.43
CA ALA A 213 14.38 10.39 15.80
C ALA A 213 15.52 9.39 16.00
#